data_1d5b819cfe61d87fb0f72556b573e31f
#
_entry.id   1d5b819cfe61d87fb0f72556b573e31f
#
_cell.length_a   1.000
_cell.length_b   1.000
_cell.length_c   1.000
_cell.angle_alpha   90.00
_cell.angle_beta   90.00
_cell.angle_gamma   90.00
#
_symmetry.space_group_name_H-M   'P 1'
#
loop_
_entity.id
_entity.type
_entity.pdbx_description
1 polymer ?
#
loop_
_entity_poly.entity_id
_entity_poly.type
_entity_poly.pdbx_seq_one_letter_code
_entity_poly.pdbx_strand_id
1 'polypeptide(L)'
;EVYGALLHASVFSHKEIRLSAENMTVVRRLQALLQRAFFVECEPQKAGRKQQLVLTEPAQIGRVFDALGYDCKSHITYHINRNLLEEDCCIASFLRGAFLMGGTVAGPDKKSHLELKTTHQSLSGEETSLMLDLGLSPKQARRGSAYLLYFKDGASAEDFLTRIGAPHAAMELMQAKVEKNLRNTINRQVNCETANMMKAADASARQIAAIQALIDSRGEDVFPGNLWETVRLRDR
;
A
#
# COMPACT_ATOMS: atom_id res chain seq x y z
N GLU A 1 7.66 -20.17 0.85
CA GLU A 1 7.59 -18.93 1.61
C GLU A 1 8.97 -18.50 2.14
N VAL A 2 9.67 -19.35 2.88
CA VAL A 2 11.01 -19.03 3.41
C VAL A 2 12.00 -18.64 2.31
N TYR A 3 11.89 -19.22 1.13
CA TYR A 3 12.73 -18.92 -0.02
C TYR A 3 12.60 -17.44 -0.45
N GLY A 4 11.37 -16.93 -0.61
CA GLY A 4 11.14 -15.52 -0.93
C GLY A 4 11.68 -14.58 0.17
N ALA A 5 11.52 -14.96 1.45
CA ALA A 5 12.08 -14.19 2.55
C ALA A 5 13.62 -14.16 2.54
N LEU A 6 14.27 -15.26 2.18
CA LEU A 6 15.73 -15.34 2.09
C LEU A 6 16.32 -14.46 1.00
N LEU A 7 15.67 -14.37 -0.18
CA LEU A 7 16.13 -13.49 -1.25
C LEU A 7 15.93 -12.00 -0.93
N HIS A 8 15.07 -11.67 0.03
CA HIS A 8 14.89 -10.33 0.60
C HIS A 8 15.60 -10.12 1.95
N ALA A 9 16.47 -11.05 2.33
CA ALA A 9 17.25 -10.95 3.55
C ALA A 9 18.16 -9.71 3.54
N SER A 10 18.46 -9.18 4.73
CA SER A 10 19.43 -8.09 4.87
C SER A 10 20.84 -8.51 4.45
N VAL A 11 21.16 -9.77 4.66
CA VAL A 11 22.38 -10.44 4.19
C VAL A 11 22.00 -11.85 3.76
N PHE A 12 22.37 -12.23 2.53
CA PHE A 12 22.24 -13.59 2.04
C PHE A 12 23.55 -13.97 1.34
N SER A 13 24.43 -14.63 2.06
CA SER A 13 25.76 -14.99 1.59
C SER A 13 26.21 -16.33 2.16
N HIS A 14 27.25 -16.93 1.59
CA HIS A 14 27.87 -18.17 2.07
C HIS A 14 28.54 -18.03 3.45
N LYS A 15 28.69 -16.80 3.97
CA LYS A 15 29.28 -16.55 5.30
C LYS A 15 28.21 -16.24 6.35
N GLU A 16 27.13 -15.65 5.93
CA GLU A 16 26.09 -15.19 6.82
C GLU A 16 24.75 -15.08 6.09
N ILE A 17 23.68 -15.51 6.77
CA ILE A 17 22.29 -15.21 6.39
C ILE A 17 21.67 -14.41 7.52
N ARG A 18 21.12 -13.21 7.22
CA ARG A 18 20.49 -12.33 8.21
C ARG A 18 19.13 -11.87 7.73
N LEU A 19 18.10 -12.36 8.40
CA LEU A 19 16.72 -11.93 8.23
C LEU A 19 16.38 -10.90 9.32
N SER A 20 15.85 -9.74 8.96
CA SER A 20 15.55 -8.65 9.91
C SER A 20 14.14 -8.13 9.72
N ALA A 21 13.30 -8.16 10.75
CA ALA A 21 11.95 -7.60 10.73
C ALA A 21 11.66 -6.85 12.03
N GLU A 22 10.74 -5.89 11.97
CA GLU A 22 10.30 -5.14 13.17
C GLU A 22 9.27 -5.95 13.97
N ASN A 23 8.44 -6.73 13.28
CA ASN A 23 7.38 -7.53 13.91
C ASN A 23 7.91 -8.90 14.34
N MET A 24 7.84 -9.18 15.64
CA MET A 24 8.25 -10.45 16.24
C MET A 24 7.46 -11.64 15.70
N THR A 25 6.19 -11.45 15.34
CA THR A 25 5.38 -12.54 14.77
C THR A 25 5.95 -13.01 13.42
N VAL A 26 6.43 -12.07 12.58
CA VAL A 26 7.11 -12.38 11.32
C VAL A 26 8.41 -13.16 11.61
N VAL A 27 9.20 -12.71 12.58
CA VAL A 27 10.47 -13.35 12.94
C VAL A 27 10.25 -14.79 13.42
N ARG A 28 9.28 -15.01 14.32
CA ARG A 28 8.93 -16.36 14.79
C ARG A 28 8.42 -17.27 13.68
N ARG A 29 7.62 -16.71 12.76
CA ARG A 29 7.18 -17.45 11.56
C ARG A 29 8.37 -17.89 10.71
N LEU A 30 9.31 -17.00 10.45
CA LEU A 30 10.51 -17.29 9.67
C LEU A 30 11.40 -18.31 10.39
N GLN A 31 11.55 -18.21 11.71
CA GLN A 31 12.25 -19.21 12.54
C GLN A 31 11.66 -20.60 12.36
N ALA A 32 10.34 -20.71 12.51
CA ALA A 32 9.64 -22.00 12.34
C ALA A 32 9.79 -22.55 10.90
N LEU A 33 9.76 -21.68 9.88
CA LEU A 33 9.94 -22.07 8.49
C LEU A 33 11.37 -22.53 8.20
N LEU A 34 12.39 -21.86 8.74
CA LEU A 34 13.79 -22.28 8.62
C LEU A 34 14.02 -23.66 9.24
N GLN A 35 13.46 -23.88 10.44
CA GLN A 35 13.55 -25.19 11.11
C GLN A 35 12.87 -26.30 10.31
N ARG A 36 11.64 -26.03 9.81
CA ARG A 36 10.88 -27.04 9.05
C ARG A 36 11.46 -27.37 7.69
N ALA A 37 11.97 -26.35 6.96
CA ALA A 37 12.44 -26.52 5.60
C ALA A 37 13.90 -27.01 5.52
N PHE A 38 14.75 -26.56 6.44
CA PHE A 38 16.20 -26.77 6.35
C PHE A 38 16.80 -27.40 7.60
N PHE A 39 15.99 -27.73 8.62
CA PHE A 39 16.46 -28.21 9.92
C PHE A 39 17.50 -27.28 10.56
N VAL A 40 17.24 -25.97 10.45
CA VAL A 40 18.11 -24.92 10.98
C VAL A 40 17.50 -24.35 12.24
N GLU A 41 18.27 -24.30 13.30
CA GLU A 41 17.91 -23.69 14.57
C GLU A 41 18.61 -22.36 14.71
N CYS A 42 17.84 -21.30 14.94
CA CYS A 42 18.34 -19.96 15.20
C CYS A 42 17.39 -19.22 16.13
N GLU A 43 17.96 -18.52 17.11
CA GLU A 43 17.16 -17.73 18.05
C GLU A 43 17.05 -16.26 17.64
N PRO A 44 15.89 -15.63 17.83
CA PRO A 44 15.72 -14.21 17.57
C PRO A 44 16.63 -13.36 18.45
N GLN A 45 17.37 -12.45 17.82
CA GLN A 45 18.25 -11.52 18.50
C GLN A 45 17.72 -10.08 18.30
N LYS A 46 17.76 -9.27 19.38
CA LYS A 46 17.34 -7.87 19.30
C LYS A 46 18.46 -7.00 18.71
N ALA A 47 18.15 -6.25 17.67
CA ALA A 47 19.06 -5.30 17.04
C ALA A 47 18.38 -3.94 16.88
N GLY A 48 18.47 -3.09 17.90
CA GLY A 48 17.76 -1.82 17.96
C GLY A 48 16.24 -1.98 17.97
N ARG A 49 15.55 -1.45 16.95
CA ARG A 49 14.09 -1.59 16.77
C ARG A 49 13.69 -2.88 16.08
N LYS A 50 14.63 -3.57 15.46
CA LYS A 50 14.38 -4.80 14.71
C LYS A 50 14.74 -6.03 15.53
N GLN A 51 14.14 -7.14 15.15
CA GLN A 51 14.53 -8.48 15.57
C GLN A 51 15.22 -9.16 14.38
N GLN A 52 16.23 -9.96 14.64
CA GLN A 52 17.03 -10.61 13.60
C GLN A 52 17.16 -12.09 13.87
N LEU A 53 17.13 -12.87 12.78
CA LEU A 53 17.60 -14.26 12.77
C LEU A 53 18.92 -14.25 12.01
N VAL A 54 19.97 -14.74 12.66
CA VAL A 54 21.33 -14.74 12.12
C VAL A 54 21.86 -16.16 12.09
N LEU A 55 22.27 -16.61 10.90
CA LEU A 55 22.95 -17.89 10.69
C LEU A 55 24.38 -17.59 10.28
N THR A 56 25.33 -18.15 11.01
CA THR A 56 26.76 -18.03 10.76
C THR A 56 27.46 -19.38 10.67
N GLU A 57 26.77 -20.45 11.04
CA GLU A 57 27.31 -21.79 11.00
C GLU A 57 27.38 -22.31 9.55
N PRO A 58 28.57 -22.65 9.02
CA PRO A 58 28.73 -23.07 7.63
C PRO A 58 27.88 -24.27 7.23
N ALA A 59 27.71 -25.25 8.16
CA ALA A 59 26.90 -26.44 7.90
C ALA A 59 25.41 -26.10 7.73
N GLN A 60 24.88 -25.14 8.51
CA GLN A 60 23.49 -24.69 8.38
C GLN A 60 23.28 -23.89 7.10
N ILE A 61 24.21 -22.97 6.79
CA ILE A 61 24.19 -22.19 5.56
C ILE A 61 24.28 -23.10 4.34
N GLY A 62 25.18 -24.11 4.36
CA GLY A 62 25.30 -25.09 3.29
C GLY A 62 23.99 -25.81 3.01
N ARG A 63 23.29 -26.29 4.04
CA ARG A 63 21.97 -26.94 3.89
C ARG A 63 20.93 -26.01 3.21
N VAL A 64 20.92 -24.74 3.57
CA VAL A 64 20.00 -23.77 2.95
C VAL A 64 20.33 -23.59 1.47
N PHE A 65 21.62 -23.43 1.13
CA PHE A 65 22.07 -23.22 -0.25
C PHE A 65 21.81 -24.46 -1.12
N ASP A 66 22.15 -25.64 -0.63
CA ASP A 66 21.95 -26.91 -1.33
C ASP A 66 20.45 -27.14 -1.61
N ALA A 67 19.60 -26.91 -0.62
CA ALA A 67 18.15 -27.06 -0.77
C ALA A 67 17.53 -26.06 -1.76
N LEU A 68 18.13 -24.88 -1.93
CA LEU A 68 17.69 -23.85 -2.88
C LEU A 68 18.35 -23.99 -4.26
N GLY A 69 19.31 -24.91 -4.40
CA GLY A 69 20.04 -25.15 -5.64
C GLY A 69 21.08 -24.07 -5.96
N TYR A 70 21.64 -23.41 -4.94
CA TYR A 70 22.72 -22.46 -5.09
C TYR A 70 24.08 -23.11 -4.79
N ASP A 71 25.09 -22.74 -5.58
CA ASP A 71 26.45 -23.15 -5.30
C ASP A 71 27.09 -22.23 -4.23
N CYS A 72 27.48 -22.82 -3.09
CA CYS A 72 28.14 -22.09 -2.00
C CYS A 72 29.50 -21.50 -2.38
N LYS A 73 30.11 -21.96 -3.49
CA LYS A 73 31.45 -21.52 -3.92
C LYS A 73 31.41 -20.37 -4.93
N SER A 74 30.30 -20.14 -5.59
CA SER A 74 30.14 -19.08 -6.58
C SER A 74 29.63 -17.79 -5.94
N HIS A 75 29.88 -16.65 -6.60
CA HIS A 75 29.23 -15.40 -6.24
C HIS A 75 27.72 -15.55 -6.44
N ILE A 76 26.96 -15.28 -5.38
CA ILE A 76 25.50 -15.38 -5.44
C ILE A 76 24.97 -14.30 -6.37
N THR A 77 24.50 -14.72 -7.51
CA THR A 77 23.60 -13.91 -8.30
C THR A 77 22.20 -14.18 -7.78
N TYR A 78 21.48 -13.14 -7.38
CA TYR A 78 20.10 -13.27 -6.87
C TYR A 78 19.16 -13.62 -8.02
N HIS A 79 19.11 -14.90 -8.37
CA HIS A 79 18.19 -15.49 -9.35
C HIS A 79 17.22 -16.43 -8.66
N ILE A 80 15.98 -16.41 -9.10
CA ILE A 80 14.94 -17.30 -8.59
C ILE A 80 15.10 -18.67 -9.28
N ASN A 81 15.33 -19.71 -8.48
CA ASN A 81 15.27 -21.08 -8.98
C ASN A 81 13.80 -21.46 -9.23
N ARG A 82 13.36 -21.38 -10.47
CA ARG A 82 11.98 -21.66 -10.87
C ARG A 82 11.56 -23.12 -10.68
N ASN A 83 12.50 -24.05 -10.65
CA ASN A 83 12.21 -25.46 -10.38
C ASN A 83 11.63 -25.69 -8.96
N LEU A 84 11.77 -24.71 -8.05
CA LEU A 84 11.15 -24.73 -6.74
C LEU A 84 9.75 -24.08 -6.71
N LEU A 85 9.29 -23.53 -7.83
CA LEU A 85 8.07 -22.74 -7.95
C LEU A 85 7.19 -23.23 -9.12
N GLU A 86 6.96 -24.54 -9.18
CA GLU A 86 6.22 -25.16 -10.32
C GLU A 86 4.73 -24.85 -10.28
N GLU A 87 4.15 -24.76 -9.09
CA GLU A 87 2.72 -24.55 -8.88
C GLU A 87 2.40 -23.11 -8.46
N ASP A 88 1.22 -22.62 -8.81
CA ASP A 88 0.73 -21.29 -8.40
C ASP A 88 0.79 -21.07 -6.88
N CYS A 89 0.51 -22.12 -6.10
CA CYS A 89 0.62 -22.04 -4.64
C CYS A 89 2.07 -21.87 -4.16
N CYS A 90 3.05 -22.39 -4.90
CA CYS A 90 4.47 -22.20 -4.64
C CYS A 90 4.88 -20.75 -4.94
N ILE A 91 4.43 -20.22 -6.07
CA ILE A 91 4.65 -18.81 -6.47
C ILE A 91 4.01 -17.88 -5.44
N ALA A 92 2.75 -18.10 -5.07
CA ALA A 92 2.04 -17.30 -4.07
C ALA A 92 2.75 -17.33 -2.71
N SER A 93 3.24 -18.50 -2.29
CA SER A 93 3.99 -18.64 -1.04
C SER A 93 5.34 -17.95 -1.09
N PHE A 94 6.05 -18.01 -2.23
CA PHE A 94 7.29 -17.26 -2.46
C PHE A 94 7.05 -15.75 -2.34
N LEU A 95 6.08 -15.22 -3.07
CA LEU A 95 5.73 -13.80 -3.03
C LEU A 95 5.28 -13.33 -1.64
N ARG A 96 4.60 -14.20 -0.86
CA ARG A 96 4.28 -13.93 0.55
C ARG A 96 5.55 -13.73 1.38
N GLY A 97 6.52 -14.61 1.24
CA GLY A 97 7.80 -14.52 1.94
C GLY A 97 8.58 -13.26 1.56
N ALA A 98 8.67 -12.95 0.27
CA ALA A 98 9.26 -11.73 -0.26
C ALA A 98 8.57 -10.49 0.32
N PHE A 99 7.24 -10.50 0.34
CA PHE A 99 6.43 -9.40 0.83
C PHE A 99 6.55 -9.18 2.34
N LEU A 100 6.66 -10.22 3.14
CA LEU A 100 6.91 -10.13 4.58
C LEU A 100 8.22 -9.40 4.91
N MET A 101 9.22 -9.46 4.02
CA MET A 101 10.54 -8.85 4.22
C MET A 101 10.69 -7.49 3.53
N GLY A 102 10.19 -7.35 2.31
CA GLY A 102 10.37 -6.17 1.46
C GLY A 102 9.10 -5.40 1.16
N GLY A 103 7.94 -5.89 1.60
CA GLY A 103 6.64 -5.32 1.29
C GLY A 103 6.25 -4.15 2.18
N THR A 104 5.45 -3.26 1.62
CA THR A 104 4.82 -2.14 2.34
C THR A 104 3.43 -1.90 1.78
N VAL A 105 2.45 -1.73 2.66
CA VAL A 105 1.09 -1.31 2.32
C VAL A 105 0.89 0.11 2.83
N ALA A 106 0.51 1.04 1.94
CA ALA A 106 0.17 2.39 2.36
C ALA A 106 -1.17 2.39 3.11
N GLY A 107 -1.21 3.11 4.23
CA GLY A 107 -2.42 3.26 5.03
C GLY A 107 -3.57 3.93 4.25
N PRO A 108 -4.81 3.78 4.74
CA PRO A 108 -6.04 4.21 4.05
C PRO A 108 -6.10 5.72 3.76
N ASP A 109 -5.44 6.55 4.55
CA ASP A 109 -5.42 8.01 4.36
C ASP A 109 -4.52 8.45 3.21
N LYS A 110 -3.57 7.64 2.81
CA LYS A 110 -2.72 7.87 1.63
C LYS A 110 -3.36 7.23 0.40
N LYS A 111 -2.89 7.59 -0.80
CA LYS A 111 -3.27 6.85 -2.01
C LYS A 111 -2.87 5.39 -1.78
N SER A 112 -3.87 4.49 -1.72
CA SER A 112 -3.65 3.07 -1.48
C SER A 112 -2.71 2.54 -2.55
N HIS A 113 -1.53 2.16 -2.16
CA HIS A 113 -0.60 1.43 -3.01
C HIS A 113 0.15 0.41 -2.16
N LEU A 114 0.48 -0.67 -2.80
CA LEU A 114 1.27 -1.74 -2.24
C LEU A 114 2.60 -1.73 -3.00
N GLU A 115 3.70 -1.78 -2.28
CA GLU A 115 5.05 -1.79 -2.83
C GLU A 115 5.81 -3.02 -2.32
N LEU A 116 6.53 -3.69 -3.21
CA LEU A 116 7.58 -4.67 -2.90
C LEU A 116 8.92 -4.09 -3.33
N LYS A 117 9.87 -4.04 -2.41
CA LYS A 117 11.17 -3.41 -2.60
C LYS A 117 12.30 -4.42 -2.56
N THR A 118 13.21 -4.33 -3.52
CA THR A 118 14.50 -5.05 -3.52
C THR A 118 15.63 -4.14 -3.97
N THR A 119 16.87 -4.50 -3.64
CA THR A 119 18.08 -3.82 -4.16
C THR A 119 18.66 -4.50 -5.39
N HIS A 120 18.12 -5.66 -5.79
CA HIS A 120 18.62 -6.49 -6.88
C HIS A 120 17.72 -6.38 -8.11
N GLN A 121 18.28 -5.89 -9.22
CA GLN A 121 17.54 -5.68 -10.47
C GLN A 121 17.02 -6.99 -11.06
N SER A 122 17.84 -8.03 -11.09
CA SER A 122 17.47 -9.34 -11.60
C SER A 122 16.27 -9.91 -10.83
N LEU A 123 16.34 -9.89 -9.50
CA LEU A 123 15.27 -10.34 -8.64
C LEU A 123 13.96 -9.60 -8.90
N SER A 124 14.00 -8.27 -9.03
CA SER A 124 12.81 -7.46 -9.36
C SER A 124 12.18 -7.86 -10.71
N GLY A 125 13.00 -8.14 -11.73
CA GLY A 125 12.53 -8.60 -13.02
C GLY A 125 11.86 -9.98 -12.97
N GLU A 126 12.46 -10.91 -12.25
CA GLU A 126 11.94 -12.27 -12.08
C GLU A 126 10.67 -12.30 -11.22
N GLU A 127 10.59 -11.50 -10.16
CA GLU A 127 9.37 -11.32 -9.36
C GLU A 127 8.22 -10.73 -10.18
N THR A 128 8.53 -9.79 -11.09
CA THR A 128 7.52 -9.29 -12.04
C THR A 128 6.96 -10.43 -12.87
N SER A 129 7.83 -11.30 -13.39
CA SER A 129 7.41 -12.46 -14.18
C SER A 129 6.53 -13.42 -13.35
N LEU A 130 6.92 -13.71 -12.10
CA LEU A 130 6.10 -14.53 -11.20
C LEU A 130 4.73 -13.92 -10.91
N MET A 131 4.66 -12.60 -10.74
CA MET A 131 3.39 -11.91 -10.56
C MET A 131 2.51 -11.99 -11.81
N LEU A 132 3.11 -11.85 -13.00
CA LEU A 132 2.40 -12.01 -14.28
C LEU A 132 1.88 -13.44 -14.46
N ASP A 133 2.62 -14.46 -14.07
CA ASP A 133 2.19 -15.86 -14.08
C ASP A 133 0.92 -16.07 -13.23
N LEU A 134 0.78 -15.32 -12.12
CA LEU A 134 -0.44 -15.29 -11.30
C LEU A 134 -1.54 -14.34 -11.83
N GLY A 135 -1.37 -13.72 -13.00
CA GLY A 135 -2.31 -12.77 -13.57
C GLY A 135 -2.28 -11.38 -12.93
N LEU A 136 -1.23 -11.06 -12.16
CA LEU A 136 -1.03 -9.77 -11.52
C LEU A 136 -0.09 -8.90 -12.36
N SER A 137 -0.43 -7.63 -12.59
CA SER A 137 0.36 -6.72 -13.43
C SER A 137 0.96 -5.57 -12.59
N PRO A 138 2.08 -5.79 -11.89
CA PRO A 138 2.74 -4.75 -11.13
C PRO A 138 3.38 -3.71 -12.04
N LYS A 139 3.48 -2.47 -11.55
CA LYS A 139 4.32 -1.43 -12.16
C LYS A 139 5.70 -1.47 -11.55
N GLN A 140 6.69 -1.08 -12.35
CA GLN A 140 8.08 -1.00 -11.91
C GLN A 140 8.49 0.47 -11.74
N ALA A 141 9.29 0.75 -10.72
CA ALA A 141 9.93 2.03 -10.51
C ALA A 141 11.32 1.83 -9.86
N ARG A 142 12.14 2.85 -9.96
CA ARG A 142 13.43 2.90 -9.26
C ARG A 142 13.46 4.12 -8.33
N ARG A 143 13.87 3.90 -7.09
CA ARG A 143 14.04 4.97 -6.09
C ARG A 143 15.42 4.85 -5.45
N GLY A 144 16.35 5.67 -5.91
CA GLY A 144 17.78 5.56 -5.54
C GLY A 144 18.37 4.23 -6.00
N SER A 145 18.87 3.43 -5.06
CA SER A 145 19.43 2.10 -5.31
C SER A 145 18.38 0.98 -5.28
N ALA A 146 17.12 1.29 -4.98
CA ALA A 146 16.06 0.30 -4.83
C ALA A 146 15.20 0.18 -6.08
N TYR A 147 14.83 -1.05 -6.41
CA TYR A 147 13.84 -1.43 -7.39
C TYR A 147 12.52 -1.70 -6.67
N LEU A 148 11.44 -1.14 -7.18
CA LEU A 148 10.10 -1.20 -6.59
C LEU A 148 9.15 -1.85 -7.58
N LEU A 149 8.44 -2.86 -7.13
CA LEU A 149 7.23 -3.38 -7.78
C LEU A 149 6.04 -2.84 -7.01
N TYR A 150 5.08 -2.23 -7.69
CA TYR A 150 3.97 -1.59 -6.98
C TYR A 150 2.64 -1.68 -7.73
N PHE A 151 1.56 -1.72 -6.96
CA PHE A 151 0.20 -1.57 -7.43
C PHE A 151 -0.33 -0.21 -7.01
N LYS A 152 -0.77 0.58 -7.99
CA LYS A 152 -1.24 1.96 -7.75
C LYS A 152 -2.71 2.04 -7.39
N ASP A 153 -3.48 1.08 -7.83
CA ASP A 153 -4.92 1.00 -7.56
C ASP A 153 -5.21 -0.02 -6.45
N GLY A 154 -6.29 0.25 -5.70
CA GLY A 154 -6.66 -0.59 -4.56
C GLY A 154 -7.11 -2.00 -4.98
N ALA A 155 -7.74 -2.17 -6.14
CA ALA A 155 -8.23 -3.47 -6.58
C ALA A 155 -7.07 -4.44 -6.86
N SER A 156 -6.03 -3.99 -7.56
CA SER A 156 -4.83 -4.80 -7.80
C SER A 156 -4.07 -5.12 -6.51
N ALA A 157 -4.04 -4.20 -5.53
CA ALA A 157 -3.44 -4.46 -4.22
C ALA A 157 -4.24 -5.47 -3.41
N GLU A 158 -5.57 -5.40 -3.43
CA GLU A 158 -6.50 -6.34 -2.81
C GLU A 158 -6.35 -7.74 -3.42
N ASP A 159 -6.26 -7.84 -4.75
CA ASP A 159 -6.05 -9.09 -5.47
C ASP A 159 -4.68 -9.72 -5.13
N PHE A 160 -3.61 -8.93 -5.12
CA PHE A 160 -2.28 -9.38 -4.69
C PHE A 160 -2.32 -9.97 -3.27
N LEU A 161 -2.88 -9.25 -2.30
CA LEU A 161 -2.98 -9.72 -0.91
C LEU A 161 -3.78 -11.01 -0.80
N THR A 162 -4.87 -11.13 -1.55
CA THR A 162 -5.68 -12.35 -1.59
C THR A 162 -4.89 -13.53 -2.15
N ARG A 163 -4.18 -13.32 -3.25
CA ARG A 163 -3.39 -14.38 -3.91
C ARG A 163 -2.22 -14.87 -3.07
N ILE A 164 -1.54 -13.99 -2.37
CA ILE A 164 -0.47 -14.40 -1.45
C ILE A 164 -1.01 -15.02 -0.14
N GLY A 165 -2.33 -15.17 0.02
CA GLY A 165 -2.97 -15.79 1.17
C GLY A 165 -3.09 -14.87 2.39
N ALA A 166 -3.33 -13.58 2.18
CA ALA A 166 -3.61 -12.59 3.22
C ALA A 166 -5.01 -11.96 3.05
N PRO A 167 -6.11 -12.76 3.02
CA PRO A 167 -7.46 -12.27 2.73
C PRO A 167 -7.96 -11.27 3.78
N HIS A 168 -7.59 -11.42 5.04
CA HIS A 168 -7.98 -10.45 6.08
C HIS A 168 -7.41 -9.07 5.80
N ALA A 169 -6.13 -8.98 5.41
CA ALA A 169 -5.51 -7.71 5.04
C ALA A 169 -6.16 -7.09 3.78
N ALA A 170 -6.57 -7.92 2.82
CA ALA A 170 -7.33 -7.47 1.65
C ALA A 170 -8.69 -6.88 2.07
N MET A 171 -9.42 -7.55 2.97
CA MET A 171 -10.70 -7.06 3.48
C MET A 171 -10.56 -5.74 4.26
N GLU A 172 -9.54 -5.61 5.10
CA GLU A 172 -9.25 -4.35 5.81
C GLU A 172 -8.98 -3.20 4.82
N LEU A 173 -8.23 -3.47 3.74
CA LEU A 173 -7.97 -2.49 2.70
C LEU A 173 -9.26 -2.07 1.96
N MET A 174 -10.15 -3.03 1.65
CA MET A 174 -11.47 -2.78 1.06
C MET A 174 -12.35 -1.92 1.97
N GLN A 175 -12.44 -2.24 3.26
CA GLN A 175 -13.22 -1.48 4.24
C GLN A 175 -12.72 -0.04 4.34
N ALA A 176 -11.42 0.15 4.49
CA ALA A 176 -10.80 1.47 4.55
C ALA A 176 -11.09 2.32 3.29
N LYS A 177 -11.13 1.68 2.11
CA LYS A 177 -11.49 2.33 0.85
C LYS A 177 -12.95 2.77 0.82
N VAL A 178 -13.87 1.93 1.30
CA VAL A 178 -15.31 2.26 1.39
C VAL A 178 -15.53 3.45 2.34
N GLU A 179 -14.94 3.43 3.52
CA GLU A 179 -15.03 4.52 4.50
C GLU A 179 -14.49 5.84 3.94
N LYS A 180 -13.35 5.80 3.25
CA LYS A 180 -12.75 6.97 2.60
C LYS A 180 -13.66 7.53 1.51
N ASN A 181 -14.25 6.67 0.68
CA ASN A 181 -15.16 7.10 -0.38
C ASN A 181 -16.42 7.74 0.21
N LEU A 182 -17.00 7.15 1.25
CA LEU A 182 -18.16 7.71 1.96
C LEU A 182 -17.85 9.10 2.53
N ARG A 183 -16.72 9.22 3.26
CA ARG A 183 -16.25 10.52 3.81
C ARG A 183 -16.07 11.56 2.72
N ASN A 184 -15.45 11.18 1.60
CA ASN A 184 -15.24 12.09 0.48
C ASN A 184 -16.56 12.54 -0.17
N THR A 185 -17.54 11.65 -0.27
CA THR A 185 -18.87 11.96 -0.82
C THR A 185 -19.60 12.96 0.08
N ILE A 186 -19.62 12.69 1.40
CA ILE A 186 -20.23 13.59 2.39
C ILE A 186 -19.56 14.96 2.35
N ASN A 187 -18.22 15.02 2.36
CA ASN A 187 -17.49 16.29 2.30
C ASN A 187 -17.81 17.08 1.02
N ARG A 188 -17.91 16.41 -0.13
CA ARG A 188 -18.29 17.08 -1.40
C ARG A 188 -19.71 17.64 -1.33
N GLN A 189 -20.64 16.89 -0.76
CA GLN A 189 -22.03 17.33 -0.58
C GLN A 189 -22.09 18.55 0.32
N VAL A 190 -21.48 18.50 1.50
CA VAL A 190 -21.45 19.62 2.45
C VAL A 190 -20.81 20.87 1.82
N ASN A 191 -19.69 20.72 1.12
CA ASN A 191 -19.02 21.84 0.46
C ASN A 191 -19.92 22.45 -0.64
N CYS A 192 -20.63 21.61 -1.40
CA CYS A 192 -21.57 22.08 -2.42
C CYS A 192 -22.74 22.85 -1.81
N GLU A 193 -23.37 22.31 -0.77
CA GLU A 193 -24.50 22.94 -0.06
C GLU A 193 -24.06 24.27 0.57
N THR A 194 -22.90 24.29 1.25
CA THR A 194 -22.34 25.51 1.83
C THR A 194 -22.08 26.59 0.77
N ALA A 195 -21.45 26.21 -0.36
CA ALA A 195 -21.20 27.15 -1.45
C ALA A 195 -22.49 27.69 -2.08
N ASN A 196 -23.55 26.86 -2.19
CA ASN A 196 -24.84 27.29 -2.69
C ASN A 196 -25.55 28.25 -1.71
N MET A 197 -25.49 27.95 -0.39
CA MET A 197 -26.02 28.86 0.63
C MET A 197 -25.29 30.21 0.64
N MET A 198 -23.96 30.21 0.54
CA MET A 198 -23.18 31.46 0.46
C MET A 198 -23.56 32.28 -0.77
N LYS A 199 -23.68 31.66 -1.95
CA LYS A 199 -24.11 32.32 -3.17
C LYS A 199 -25.52 32.93 -3.04
N ALA A 200 -26.45 32.19 -2.42
CA ALA A 200 -27.82 32.68 -2.21
C ALA A 200 -27.85 33.86 -1.22
N ALA A 201 -27.05 33.79 -0.13
CA ALA A 201 -26.91 34.88 0.83
C ALA A 201 -26.30 36.12 0.20
N ASP A 202 -25.21 35.99 -0.56
CA ASP A 202 -24.57 37.09 -1.27
C ASP A 202 -25.50 37.73 -2.32
N ALA A 203 -26.28 36.91 -3.03
CA ALA A 203 -27.28 37.42 -3.99
C ALA A 203 -28.40 38.18 -3.28
N SER A 204 -28.90 37.66 -2.15
CA SER A 204 -29.91 38.32 -1.32
C SER A 204 -29.40 39.65 -0.77
N ALA A 205 -28.20 39.67 -0.20
CA ALA A 205 -27.58 40.91 0.32
C ALA A 205 -27.42 42.01 -0.76
N ARG A 206 -26.96 41.61 -1.96
CA ARG A 206 -26.85 42.53 -3.09
C ARG A 206 -28.22 43.07 -3.54
N GLN A 207 -29.26 42.23 -3.54
CA GLN A 207 -30.63 42.64 -3.89
C GLN A 207 -31.19 43.63 -2.86
N ILE A 208 -31.03 43.34 -1.56
CA ILE A 208 -31.45 44.24 -0.49
C ILE A 208 -30.74 45.60 -0.60
N ALA A 209 -29.42 45.58 -0.76
CA ALA A 209 -28.67 46.83 -0.95
C ALA A 209 -29.12 47.66 -2.18
N ALA A 210 -29.42 46.97 -3.29
CA ALA A 210 -29.94 47.65 -4.49
C ALA A 210 -31.36 48.23 -4.30
N ILE A 211 -32.24 47.53 -3.59
CA ILE A 211 -33.59 47.99 -3.23
C ILE A 211 -33.49 49.24 -2.35
N GLN A 212 -32.69 49.21 -1.27
CA GLN A 212 -32.48 50.36 -0.40
C GLN A 212 -31.91 51.58 -1.13
N ALA A 213 -30.90 51.39 -1.96
CA ALA A 213 -30.34 52.48 -2.78
C ALA A 213 -31.35 53.11 -3.75
N LEU A 214 -32.28 52.29 -4.27
CA LEU A 214 -33.39 52.83 -5.13
C LEU A 214 -34.41 53.59 -4.31
N ILE A 215 -34.82 53.09 -3.14
CA ILE A 215 -35.75 53.79 -2.23
C ILE A 215 -35.14 55.12 -1.79
N ASP A 216 -33.88 55.15 -1.41
CA ASP A 216 -33.19 56.36 -0.95
C ASP A 216 -33.04 57.41 -2.06
N SER A 217 -32.89 56.98 -3.33
CA SER A 217 -32.65 57.90 -4.43
C SER A 217 -33.91 58.42 -5.12
N ARG A 218 -35.01 57.64 -5.14
CA ARG A 218 -36.22 57.93 -5.94
C ARG A 218 -37.54 57.79 -5.18
N GLY A 219 -37.51 57.40 -3.90
CA GLY A 219 -38.66 57.14 -3.08
C GLY A 219 -39.33 55.79 -3.28
N GLU A 220 -40.27 55.41 -2.43
CA GLU A 220 -40.92 54.11 -2.44
C GLU A 220 -41.77 53.81 -3.68
N ASP A 221 -42.26 54.85 -4.37
CA ASP A 221 -43.14 54.75 -5.56
C ASP A 221 -42.43 54.24 -6.84
N VAL A 222 -41.13 53.95 -6.75
CA VAL A 222 -40.32 53.49 -7.89
C VAL A 222 -40.68 52.08 -8.32
N PHE A 223 -41.22 51.24 -7.41
CA PHE A 223 -41.49 49.85 -7.71
C PHE A 223 -42.91 49.64 -8.26
N PRO A 224 -43.05 48.90 -9.39
CA PRO A 224 -44.37 48.48 -9.85
C PRO A 224 -45.11 47.69 -8.78
N GLY A 225 -46.45 47.81 -8.69
CA GLY A 225 -47.26 47.20 -7.63
C GLY A 225 -47.10 45.68 -7.46
N ASN A 226 -46.78 44.96 -8.54
CA ASN A 226 -46.51 43.52 -8.51
C ASN A 226 -45.12 43.17 -7.90
N LEU A 227 -44.19 44.11 -7.80
CA LEU A 227 -42.88 43.87 -7.15
C LEU A 227 -42.85 44.30 -5.68
N TRP A 228 -43.81 45.14 -5.26
CA TRP A 228 -43.85 45.71 -3.91
C TRP A 228 -43.97 44.64 -2.81
N GLU A 229 -44.73 43.58 -3.05
CA GLU A 229 -44.84 42.48 -2.12
C GLU A 229 -43.50 41.74 -1.94
N THR A 230 -42.77 41.57 -3.02
CA THR A 230 -41.39 40.96 -3.01
C THR A 230 -40.40 41.83 -2.29
N VAL A 231 -40.45 43.17 -2.51
CA VAL A 231 -39.61 44.15 -1.81
C VAL A 231 -39.83 44.11 -0.32
N ARG A 232 -41.10 44.16 0.14
CA ARG A 232 -41.47 44.07 1.57
C ARG A 232 -41.00 42.77 2.25
N LEU A 233 -41.07 41.62 1.54
CA LEU A 233 -40.61 40.34 2.07
C LEU A 233 -39.11 40.22 2.22
N ARG A 234 -38.36 41.02 1.48
CA ARG A 234 -36.86 41.01 1.51
C ARG A 234 -36.24 42.06 2.42
N ASP A 235 -37.01 43.10 2.76
CA ASP A 235 -36.60 44.17 3.66
C ASP A 235 -36.87 43.84 5.16
N ARG A 236 -37.45 42.69 5.44
CA ARG A 236 -37.65 42.11 6.77
C ARG A 236 -36.58 41.06 7.09
#